data_00c862ca4c4baa13c2f355c7927a3b04
#
_entry.id   00c862ca4c4baa13c2f355c7927a3b04
#
_cell.length_a   1.000
_cell.length_b   1.000
_cell.length_c   1.000
_cell.angle_alpha   90.00
_cell.angle_beta   90.00
_cell.angle_gamma   90.00
#
_symmetry.space_group_name_H-M   'P 1'
#
loop_
_entity.id
_entity.type
_entity.pdbx_description
1 polymer ?
#
loop_
_entity_poly.entity_id
_entity_poly.type
_entity_poly.pdbx_seq_one_letter_code
_entity_poly.pdbx_strand_id
1 'polypeptide(L)'
;MSKLPDLLLFDQQLTEEELAIQKTVRDYCDKSLMPRIQKANRDELFDKEIYRELADLGLLGPHIKGYGCAGVSNVAYGLIAREIERVDSSYRSAFSVQSSLAMYAIYKFGSEEQKEHYLPEMAKGNIIGCFGLTEPDAGSDPAGMKSVAKKVDGGFELTGSKTWITNSPIADLFIVWAKDEQGVLRGFILEREDAKGLETPYLDGKFALRASATGMIFMDQVFVSEDKVLP
;
A
#
# COMPACT_ATOMS: atom_id res chain seq x y z
N MET A 1 -21.15 -21.36 12.10
CA MET A 1 -21.35 -21.35 10.63
C MET A 1 -20.91 -22.70 10.08
N SER A 2 -21.74 -23.39 9.29
CA SER A 2 -21.31 -24.60 8.60
C SER A 2 -20.18 -24.26 7.63
N LYS A 3 -19.03 -24.96 7.72
CA LYS A 3 -17.98 -24.83 6.71
C LYS A 3 -18.58 -25.23 5.36
N LEU A 4 -18.51 -24.32 4.37
CA LEU A 4 -18.76 -24.73 3.00
C LEU A 4 -17.78 -25.85 2.63
N PRO A 5 -18.22 -26.88 1.90
CA PRO A 5 -17.31 -27.94 1.48
C PRO A 5 -16.22 -27.39 0.55
N ASP A 6 -14.98 -27.76 0.80
CA ASP A 6 -13.85 -27.47 -0.08
C ASP A 6 -13.90 -28.42 -1.29
N LEU A 7 -14.65 -28.02 -2.32
CA LEU A 7 -14.85 -28.82 -3.54
C LEU A 7 -13.57 -29.02 -4.35
N LEU A 8 -12.59 -28.13 -4.17
CA LEU A 8 -11.30 -28.18 -4.88
C LEU A 8 -10.22 -28.87 -4.08
N LEU A 9 -10.54 -29.30 -2.85
CA LEU A 9 -9.59 -29.87 -1.89
C LEU A 9 -8.36 -28.95 -1.73
N PHE A 10 -8.60 -27.64 -1.70
CA PHE A 10 -7.57 -26.62 -1.76
C PHE A 10 -6.64 -26.70 -0.53
N ASP A 11 -7.20 -26.91 0.65
CA ASP A 11 -6.41 -27.05 1.88
C ASP A 11 -5.42 -28.22 1.83
N GLN A 12 -5.70 -29.27 1.02
CA GLN A 12 -4.79 -30.42 0.86
C GLN A 12 -3.57 -30.10 -0.03
N GLN A 13 -3.60 -28.99 -0.76
CA GLN A 13 -2.51 -28.53 -1.63
C GLN A 13 -1.55 -27.58 -0.92
N LEU A 14 -1.88 -27.16 0.31
CA LEU A 14 -1.11 -26.21 1.10
C LEU A 14 -0.10 -26.93 1.99
N THR A 15 1.04 -26.30 2.22
CA THR A 15 2.02 -26.75 3.20
C THR A 15 1.51 -26.52 4.63
N GLU A 16 2.13 -27.20 5.62
CA GLU A 16 1.82 -27.00 7.03
C GLU A 16 2.05 -25.55 7.47
N GLU A 17 3.10 -24.90 6.96
CA GLU A 17 3.40 -23.49 7.22
C GLU A 17 2.27 -22.58 6.68
N GLU A 18 1.84 -22.78 5.43
CA GLU A 18 0.77 -22.00 4.80
C GLU A 18 -0.56 -22.16 5.54
N LEU A 19 -0.87 -23.35 5.99
CA LEU A 19 -2.06 -23.62 6.82
C LEU A 19 -1.97 -22.94 8.19
N ALA A 20 -0.80 -22.93 8.81
CA ALA A 20 -0.57 -22.26 10.09
C ALA A 20 -0.71 -20.75 9.97
N ILE A 21 -0.13 -20.16 8.90
CA ILE A 21 -0.26 -18.72 8.59
C ILE A 21 -1.73 -18.38 8.36
N GLN A 22 -2.43 -19.12 7.51
CA GLN A 22 -3.85 -18.90 7.25
C GLN A 22 -4.68 -18.92 8.53
N LYS A 23 -4.44 -19.91 9.39
CA LYS A 23 -5.15 -20.03 10.68
C LYS A 23 -4.88 -18.83 11.57
N THR A 24 -3.64 -18.43 11.71
CA THR A 24 -3.24 -17.26 12.54
C THR A 24 -3.94 -15.99 12.07
N VAL A 25 -3.91 -15.73 10.76
CA VAL A 25 -4.56 -14.54 10.18
C VAL A 25 -6.08 -14.62 10.34
N ARG A 26 -6.69 -15.77 10.14
CA ARG A 26 -8.13 -15.96 10.37
C ARG A 26 -8.52 -15.66 11.81
N ASP A 27 -7.76 -16.18 12.77
CA ASP A 27 -8.02 -15.96 14.20
C ASP A 27 -7.91 -14.46 14.55
N TYR A 28 -6.92 -13.74 14.00
CA TYR A 28 -6.80 -12.29 14.13
C TYR A 28 -7.99 -11.56 13.50
N CYS A 29 -8.33 -11.90 12.27
CA CYS A 29 -9.45 -11.28 11.54
C CYS A 29 -10.78 -11.43 12.32
N ASP A 30 -11.06 -12.62 12.84
CA ASP A 30 -12.29 -12.89 13.57
C ASP A 30 -12.34 -12.16 14.93
N LYS A 31 -11.21 -12.05 15.62
CA LYS A 31 -11.14 -11.43 16.96
C LYS A 31 -11.00 -9.92 16.92
N SER A 32 -10.25 -9.39 15.95
CA SER A 32 -9.85 -7.98 15.93
C SER A 32 -10.53 -7.17 14.84
N LEU A 33 -10.59 -7.65 13.59
CA LEU A 33 -11.12 -6.87 12.48
C LEU A 33 -12.64 -6.96 12.34
N MET A 34 -13.20 -8.18 12.44
CA MET A 34 -14.64 -8.43 12.26
C MET A 34 -15.53 -7.61 13.22
N PRO A 35 -15.19 -7.45 14.52
CA PRO A 35 -16.03 -6.68 15.44
C PRO A 35 -16.13 -5.18 15.11
N ARG A 36 -15.12 -4.61 14.44
CA ARG A 36 -15.07 -3.15 14.17
C ARG A 36 -15.50 -2.74 12.78
N ILE A 37 -15.60 -3.69 11.82
CA ILE A 37 -15.85 -3.34 10.41
C ILE A 37 -17.21 -2.66 10.17
N GLN A 38 -18.28 -3.07 10.83
CA GLN A 38 -19.59 -2.46 10.63
C GLN A 38 -19.61 -0.97 10.98
N LYS A 39 -18.95 -0.61 12.09
CA LYS A 39 -18.81 0.79 12.49
C LYS A 39 -17.91 1.54 11.53
N ALA A 40 -16.73 1.00 11.20
CA ALA A 40 -15.77 1.58 10.29
C ALA A 40 -16.38 1.85 8.89
N ASN A 41 -17.16 0.90 8.36
CA ASN A 41 -17.85 1.04 7.07
C ASN A 41 -18.92 2.13 7.12
N ARG A 42 -19.74 2.18 8.21
CA ARG A 42 -20.78 3.20 8.38
C ARG A 42 -20.20 4.61 8.45
N ASP A 43 -19.14 4.76 9.24
CA ASP A 43 -18.54 6.05 9.56
C ASP A 43 -17.49 6.48 8.51
N GLU A 44 -17.20 5.63 7.52
CA GLU A 44 -16.14 5.82 6.49
C GLU A 44 -14.75 6.08 7.09
N LEU A 45 -14.40 5.39 8.18
CA LEU A 45 -13.18 5.59 8.93
C LEU A 45 -12.26 4.36 8.85
N PHE A 46 -10.97 4.63 8.63
CA PHE A 46 -9.91 3.63 8.75
C PHE A 46 -9.11 3.85 10.05
N ASP A 47 -8.98 2.80 10.84
CA ASP A 47 -8.17 2.81 12.05
C ASP A 47 -6.70 2.50 11.71
N LYS A 48 -5.81 3.49 11.87
CA LYS A 48 -4.38 3.34 11.57
C LYS A 48 -3.68 2.29 12.46
N GLU A 49 -4.21 2.01 13.65
CA GLU A 49 -3.62 1.02 14.56
C GLU A 49 -3.60 -0.39 13.93
N ILE A 50 -4.46 -0.66 12.95
CA ILE A 50 -4.46 -1.89 12.18
C ILE A 50 -3.07 -2.16 11.54
N TYR A 51 -2.32 -1.15 11.13
CA TYR A 51 -0.97 -1.35 10.58
C TYR A 51 0.00 -1.91 11.62
N ARG A 52 -0.08 -1.44 12.87
CA ARG A 52 0.74 -1.98 13.96
C ARG A 52 0.33 -3.39 14.34
N GLU A 53 -0.97 -3.65 14.42
CA GLU A 53 -1.49 -4.99 14.67
C GLU A 53 -1.03 -6.00 13.58
N LEU A 54 -1.05 -5.60 12.31
CA LEU A 54 -0.54 -6.42 11.21
C LEU A 54 0.98 -6.59 11.28
N ALA A 55 1.72 -5.56 11.68
CA ALA A 55 3.17 -5.61 11.85
C ALA A 55 3.57 -6.58 12.97
N ASP A 56 2.88 -6.56 14.12
CA ASP A 56 3.11 -7.47 15.24
C ASP A 56 2.95 -8.95 14.86
N LEU A 57 2.17 -9.22 13.82
CA LEU A 57 1.99 -10.55 13.25
C LEU A 57 2.91 -10.85 12.07
N GLY A 58 3.83 -9.92 11.71
CA GLY A 58 4.73 -10.07 10.56
C GLY A 58 4.02 -10.03 9.20
N LEU A 59 2.84 -9.39 9.14
CA LEU A 59 2.01 -9.41 7.94
C LEU A 59 2.25 -8.23 6.98
N LEU A 60 3.09 -7.25 7.32
CA LEU A 60 3.44 -6.16 6.40
C LEU A 60 4.65 -6.55 5.53
N GLY A 61 4.48 -6.46 4.21
CA GLY A 61 5.48 -6.93 3.25
C GLY A 61 5.82 -8.43 3.38
N PRO A 62 4.88 -9.35 3.69
CA PRO A 62 5.21 -10.68 4.16
C PRO A 62 5.98 -11.53 3.15
N HIS A 63 5.90 -11.23 1.85
CA HIS A 63 6.63 -11.92 0.77
C HIS A 63 8.00 -11.30 0.44
N ILE A 64 8.36 -10.18 1.09
CA ILE A 64 9.66 -9.53 0.94
C ILE A 64 10.69 -10.29 1.78
N LYS A 65 11.86 -10.57 1.20
CA LYS A 65 12.97 -11.24 1.89
C LYS A 65 13.91 -10.20 2.50
N GLY A 66 14.20 -10.34 3.78
CA GLY A 66 15.05 -9.38 4.52
C GLY A 66 14.27 -8.18 5.06
N TYR A 67 14.98 -7.17 5.50
CA TYR A 67 14.46 -5.87 5.97
C TYR A 67 13.38 -5.95 7.06
N GLY A 68 13.43 -7.00 7.91
CA GLY A 68 12.44 -7.21 8.96
C GLY A 68 11.12 -7.83 8.50
N CYS A 69 10.99 -8.18 7.22
CA CYS A 69 9.82 -8.85 6.65
C CYS A 69 9.92 -10.38 6.82
N ALA A 70 8.77 -11.08 6.81
CA ALA A 70 8.70 -12.52 7.08
C ALA A 70 9.29 -13.41 5.97
N GLY A 71 9.30 -12.98 4.71
CA GLY A 71 9.88 -13.72 3.58
C GLY A 71 9.09 -14.95 3.16
N VAL A 72 7.79 -15.01 3.43
CA VAL A 72 6.91 -16.17 3.13
C VAL A 72 6.63 -16.32 1.64
N SER A 73 6.02 -17.47 1.26
CA SER A 73 5.65 -17.73 -0.13
C SER A 73 4.57 -16.78 -0.66
N ASN A 74 4.47 -16.64 -1.99
CA ASN A 74 3.38 -15.89 -2.61
C ASN A 74 2.01 -16.55 -2.37
N VAL A 75 1.96 -17.86 -2.13
CA VAL A 75 0.75 -18.57 -1.73
C VAL A 75 0.33 -18.12 -0.34
N ALA A 76 1.25 -18.06 0.61
CA ALA A 76 0.99 -17.55 1.96
C ALA A 76 0.51 -16.08 1.91
N TYR A 77 1.13 -15.22 1.09
CA TYR A 77 0.62 -13.85 0.85
C TYR A 77 -0.84 -13.84 0.37
N GLY A 78 -1.18 -14.71 -0.59
CA GLY A 78 -2.55 -14.84 -1.09
C GLY A 78 -3.54 -15.31 -0.01
N LEU A 79 -3.12 -16.22 0.86
CA LEU A 79 -3.93 -16.69 2.00
C LEU A 79 -4.16 -15.58 3.03
N ILE A 80 -3.14 -14.79 3.35
CA ILE A 80 -3.25 -13.60 4.21
C ILE A 80 -4.28 -12.63 3.61
N ALA A 81 -4.10 -12.27 2.34
CA ALA A 81 -5.00 -11.38 1.64
C ALA A 81 -6.45 -11.90 1.64
N ARG A 82 -6.66 -13.21 1.41
CA ARG A 82 -7.98 -13.85 1.42
C ARG A 82 -8.67 -13.77 2.77
N GLU A 83 -7.95 -13.99 3.87
CA GLU A 83 -8.54 -13.92 5.20
C GLU A 83 -8.92 -12.50 5.60
N ILE A 84 -8.11 -11.50 5.23
CA ILE A 84 -8.43 -10.09 5.45
C ILE A 84 -9.61 -9.66 4.56
N GLU A 85 -9.63 -10.05 3.27
CA GLU A 85 -10.73 -9.79 2.34
C GLU A 85 -12.06 -10.37 2.84
N ARG A 86 -12.04 -11.53 3.51
CA ARG A 86 -13.22 -12.14 4.12
C ARG A 86 -13.90 -11.23 5.15
N VAL A 87 -13.15 -10.33 5.77
CA VAL A 87 -13.71 -9.31 6.66
C VAL A 87 -14.27 -8.15 5.83
N ASP A 88 -13.40 -7.49 5.07
CA ASP A 88 -13.79 -6.37 4.20
C ASP A 88 -12.67 -6.01 3.22
N SER A 89 -13.04 -5.68 2.00
CA SER A 89 -12.12 -5.24 0.94
C SER A 89 -11.34 -3.98 1.30
N SER A 90 -11.85 -3.11 2.18
CA SER A 90 -11.15 -1.91 2.64
C SER A 90 -9.87 -2.27 3.39
N TYR A 91 -9.95 -3.23 4.32
CA TYR A 91 -8.79 -3.69 5.07
C TYR A 91 -7.79 -4.43 4.20
N ARG A 92 -8.30 -5.28 3.27
CA ARG A 92 -7.42 -5.96 2.32
C ARG A 92 -6.73 -4.98 1.38
N SER A 93 -7.42 -3.93 0.92
CA SER A 93 -6.81 -2.88 0.09
C SER A 93 -5.68 -2.17 0.83
N ALA A 94 -5.89 -1.77 2.09
CA ALA A 94 -4.86 -1.15 2.92
C ALA A 94 -3.62 -2.06 3.08
N PHE A 95 -3.84 -3.33 3.45
CA PHE A 95 -2.79 -4.35 3.54
C PHE A 95 -2.00 -4.49 2.22
N SER A 96 -2.72 -4.60 1.10
CA SER A 96 -2.10 -4.83 -0.21
C SER A 96 -1.31 -3.62 -0.70
N VAL A 97 -1.84 -2.40 -0.51
CA VAL A 97 -1.15 -1.18 -0.94
C VAL A 97 0.14 -0.98 -0.15
N GLN A 98 0.11 -1.20 1.16
CA GLN A 98 1.33 -1.16 1.98
C GLN A 98 2.33 -2.20 1.50
N SER A 99 1.92 -3.48 1.43
CA SER A 99 2.83 -4.62 1.26
C SER A 99 3.29 -4.83 -0.18
N SER A 100 2.36 -4.85 -1.16
CA SER A 100 2.64 -5.27 -2.54
C SER A 100 2.78 -4.13 -3.54
N LEU A 101 2.49 -2.90 -3.15
CA LEU A 101 2.69 -1.71 -3.97
C LEU A 101 3.79 -0.81 -3.39
N ALA A 102 3.57 -0.18 -2.22
CA ALA A 102 4.54 0.77 -1.67
C ALA A 102 5.85 0.09 -1.27
N MET A 103 5.82 -0.89 -0.37
CA MET A 103 7.02 -1.63 0.05
C MET A 103 7.67 -2.38 -1.12
N TYR A 104 6.86 -3.02 -1.96
CA TYR A 104 7.42 -3.81 -3.07
C TYR A 104 8.07 -2.95 -4.16
N ALA A 105 7.57 -1.73 -4.41
CA ALA A 105 8.23 -0.80 -5.34
C ALA A 105 9.64 -0.43 -4.84
N ILE A 106 9.78 -0.12 -3.55
CA ILE A 106 11.09 0.16 -2.94
C ILE A 106 11.97 -1.09 -2.99
N TYR A 107 11.44 -2.26 -2.61
CA TYR A 107 12.17 -3.53 -2.63
C TYR A 107 12.70 -3.88 -4.03
N LYS A 108 11.87 -3.67 -5.06
CA LYS A 108 12.20 -4.07 -6.44
C LYS A 108 13.09 -3.06 -7.16
N PHE A 109 12.87 -1.78 -6.94
CA PHE A 109 13.47 -0.70 -7.73
C PHE A 109 14.34 0.25 -6.91
N GLY A 110 14.26 0.23 -5.59
CA GLY A 110 15.04 1.11 -4.73
C GLY A 110 16.53 0.74 -4.70
N SER A 111 17.37 1.72 -4.39
CA SER A 111 18.76 1.48 -4.00
C SER A 111 18.83 0.70 -2.68
N GLU A 112 20.00 0.16 -2.35
CA GLU A 112 20.14 -0.56 -1.08
C GLU A 112 19.93 0.37 0.13
N GLU A 113 20.42 1.61 0.03
CA GLU A 113 20.22 2.64 1.05
C GLU A 113 18.72 2.95 1.24
N GLN A 114 17.96 3.07 0.16
CA GLN A 114 16.51 3.27 0.23
C GLN A 114 15.79 2.08 0.87
N LYS A 115 16.17 0.85 0.53
CA LYS A 115 15.59 -0.38 1.11
C LYS A 115 15.88 -0.47 2.61
N GLU A 116 17.14 -0.27 3.02
CA GLU A 116 17.56 -0.32 4.43
C GLU A 116 16.91 0.78 5.26
N HIS A 117 16.66 1.94 4.66
CA HIS A 117 16.04 3.08 5.33
C HIS A 117 14.53 2.89 5.52
N TYR A 118 13.79 2.54 4.48
CA TYR A 118 12.32 2.55 4.51
C TYR A 118 11.68 1.22 4.90
N LEU A 119 12.16 0.09 4.35
CA LEU A 119 11.45 -1.18 4.49
C LEU A 119 11.33 -1.67 5.94
N PRO A 120 12.36 -1.55 6.83
CA PRO A 120 12.22 -1.98 8.21
C PRO A 120 11.16 -1.19 8.98
N GLU A 121 11.04 0.12 8.75
CA GLU A 121 10.05 0.97 9.43
C GLU A 121 8.64 0.75 8.87
N MET A 122 8.52 0.48 7.57
CA MET A 122 7.25 0.09 6.95
C MET A 122 6.80 -1.30 7.44
N ALA A 123 7.73 -2.24 7.64
CA ALA A 123 7.44 -3.58 8.17
C ALA A 123 6.95 -3.55 9.63
N LYS A 124 7.41 -2.57 10.42
CA LYS A 124 6.94 -2.31 11.80
C LYS A 124 5.62 -1.52 11.85
N GLY A 125 5.10 -1.07 10.70
CA GLY A 125 3.91 -0.22 10.65
C GLY A 125 4.11 1.22 11.14
N ASN A 126 5.36 1.67 11.29
CA ASN A 126 5.72 3.03 11.68
C ASN A 126 5.55 4.01 10.51
N ILE A 127 5.74 3.54 9.27
CA ILE A 127 5.57 4.31 8.04
C ILE A 127 4.45 3.68 7.21
N ILE A 128 3.40 4.44 6.99
CA ILE A 128 2.28 4.04 6.11
C ILE A 128 2.58 4.58 4.71
N GLY A 129 2.59 3.67 3.72
CA GLY A 129 2.83 4.01 2.33
C GLY A 129 1.56 4.04 1.49
N CYS A 130 1.62 4.81 0.40
CA CYS A 130 0.64 4.75 -0.68
C CYS A 130 1.32 4.68 -2.05
N PHE A 131 0.53 4.48 -3.11
CA PHE A 131 1.05 4.27 -4.47
C PHE A 131 0.27 5.12 -5.47
N GLY A 132 0.87 6.26 -5.85
CA GLY A 132 0.29 7.26 -6.72
C GLY A 132 0.61 7.01 -8.20
N LEU A 133 -0.15 6.13 -8.85
CA LEU A 133 -0.03 5.83 -10.29
C LEU A 133 -1.19 6.43 -11.09
N THR A 134 -2.41 6.06 -10.74
CA THR A 134 -3.64 6.39 -11.48
C THR A 134 -3.94 7.89 -11.47
N GLU A 135 -4.29 8.43 -12.64
CA GLU A 135 -4.75 9.80 -12.82
C GLU A 135 -6.21 9.84 -13.28
N PRO A 136 -6.89 11.00 -13.18
CA PRO A 136 -8.28 11.12 -13.65
C PRO A 136 -8.50 10.64 -15.09
N ASP A 137 -7.54 10.91 -15.98
CA ASP A 137 -7.60 10.57 -17.40
C ASP A 137 -6.72 9.37 -17.81
N ALA A 138 -6.00 8.75 -16.86
CA ALA A 138 -5.03 7.67 -17.10
C ALA A 138 -5.16 6.57 -16.04
N GLY A 139 -6.11 5.67 -16.21
CA GLY A 139 -6.34 4.51 -15.37
C GLY A 139 -5.82 3.23 -16.01
N SER A 140 -6.55 2.67 -16.99
CA SER A 140 -6.18 1.44 -17.69
C SER A 140 -4.93 1.59 -18.57
N ASP A 141 -4.63 2.79 -18.99
CA ASP A 141 -3.37 3.14 -19.65
C ASP A 141 -2.56 4.12 -18.77
N PRO A 142 -1.80 3.63 -17.80
CA PRO A 142 -0.99 4.49 -16.92
C PRO A 142 0.15 5.19 -17.68
N ALA A 143 0.57 4.66 -18.83
CA ALA A 143 1.56 5.33 -19.67
C ALA A 143 1.04 6.65 -20.27
N GLY A 144 -0.29 6.83 -20.33
CA GLY A 144 -0.94 8.07 -20.72
C GLY A 144 -0.94 9.16 -19.65
N MET A 145 -0.29 8.96 -18.49
CA MET A 145 -0.26 9.95 -17.39
C MET A 145 0.28 11.32 -17.83
N LYS A 146 -0.23 12.34 -17.16
CA LYS A 146 0.12 13.76 -17.41
C LYS A 146 0.99 14.36 -16.31
N SER A 147 1.13 13.71 -15.15
CA SER A 147 2.06 14.18 -14.10
C SER A 147 3.47 14.24 -14.64
N VAL A 148 4.16 15.34 -14.36
CA VAL A 148 5.51 15.64 -14.85
C VAL A 148 6.49 15.81 -13.70
N ALA A 149 7.73 15.41 -13.94
CA ALA A 149 8.88 15.60 -13.08
C ALA A 149 9.89 16.48 -13.84
N LYS A 150 9.95 17.75 -13.52
CA LYS A 150 10.89 18.70 -14.12
C LYS A 150 12.22 18.64 -13.37
N LYS A 151 13.33 18.46 -14.10
CA LYS A 151 14.67 18.49 -13.51
C LYS A 151 15.00 19.87 -12.99
N VAL A 152 15.48 19.95 -11.75
CA VAL A 152 15.96 21.17 -11.10
C VAL A 152 17.29 20.89 -10.39
N ASP A 153 17.92 21.91 -9.82
CA ASP A 153 19.16 21.72 -9.07
C ASP A 153 18.92 20.81 -7.84
N GLY A 154 19.71 19.77 -7.73
CA GLY A 154 19.65 18.78 -6.67
C GLY A 154 18.48 17.79 -6.71
N GLY A 155 17.60 17.83 -7.73
CA GLY A 155 16.45 16.92 -7.78
C GLY A 155 15.44 17.18 -8.88
N PHE A 156 14.18 17.01 -8.53
CA PHE A 156 13.04 17.20 -9.43
C PHE A 156 11.91 17.96 -8.74
N GLU A 157 11.14 18.72 -9.52
CA GLU A 157 9.84 19.29 -9.13
C GLU A 157 8.73 18.49 -9.77
N LEU A 158 7.83 17.94 -8.94
CA LEU A 158 6.68 17.14 -9.39
C LEU A 158 5.44 18.01 -9.46
N THR A 159 4.74 17.97 -10.61
CA THR A 159 3.45 18.65 -10.81
C THR A 159 2.45 17.72 -11.45
N GLY A 160 1.23 17.63 -10.90
CA GLY A 160 0.16 16.79 -11.40
C GLY A 160 -0.80 16.34 -10.31
N SER A 161 -1.64 15.37 -10.66
CA SER A 161 -2.62 14.83 -9.72
C SER A 161 -2.79 13.32 -9.88
N LYS A 162 -3.06 12.62 -8.76
CA LYS A 162 -3.41 11.20 -8.74
C LYS A 162 -4.79 11.04 -8.08
N THR A 163 -5.53 10.02 -8.49
CA THR A 163 -6.88 9.77 -8.00
C THR A 163 -7.07 8.32 -7.59
N TRP A 164 -8.03 8.07 -6.69
CA TRP A 164 -8.36 6.76 -6.15
C TRP A 164 -7.18 6.09 -5.41
N ILE A 165 -6.39 6.89 -4.71
CA ILE A 165 -5.19 6.41 -4.03
C ILE A 165 -5.51 5.97 -2.62
N THR A 166 -5.53 4.64 -2.41
CA THR A 166 -5.64 4.05 -1.07
C THR A 166 -4.49 4.53 -0.20
N ASN A 167 -4.78 4.90 1.02
CA ASN A 167 -3.89 5.45 2.04
C ASN A 167 -3.45 6.90 1.82
N SER A 168 -3.60 7.53 0.66
CA SER A 168 -3.03 8.87 0.45
C SER A 168 -3.39 9.90 1.54
N PRO A 169 -4.62 9.92 2.11
CA PRO A 169 -4.93 10.88 3.17
C PRO A 169 -4.18 10.64 4.49
N ILE A 170 -3.73 9.41 4.73
CA ILE A 170 -3.11 8.98 5.98
C ILE A 170 -1.65 8.55 5.84
N ALA A 171 -1.12 8.47 4.62
CA ALA A 171 0.22 8.01 4.33
C ALA A 171 1.29 8.98 4.83
N ASP A 172 2.39 8.44 5.30
CA ASP A 172 3.62 9.16 5.64
C ASP A 172 4.55 9.21 4.42
N LEU A 173 4.49 8.16 3.57
CA LEU A 173 5.34 7.97 2.40
C LEU A 173 4.49 7.71 1.14
N PHE A 174 4.89 8.32 0.03
CA PHE A 174 4.20 8.23 -1.26
C PHE A 174 5.16 7.71 -2.32
N ILE A 175 4.83 6.61 -2.95
CA ILE A 175 5.46 6.20 -4.21
C ILE A 175 4.67 6.84 -5.35
N VAL A 176 5.26 7.81 -6.02
CA VAL A 176 4.58 8.55 -7.09
C VAL A 176 5.29 8.32 -8.43
N TRP A 177 4.51 8.06 -9.45
CA TRP A 177 4.99 7.90 -10.82
C TRP A 177 4.69 9.16 -11.63
N ALA A 178 5.72 9.68 -12.31
CA ALA A 178 5.61 10.85 -13.19
C ALA A 178 6.53 10.69 -14.40
N LYS A 179 6.29 11.46 -15.46
CA LYS A 179 7.16 11.53 -16.63
C LYS A 179 8.21 12.62 -16.44
N ASP A 180 9.46 12.31 -16.75
CA ASP A 180 10.49 13.34 -16.89
C ASP A 180 10.31 14.14 -18.18
N GLU A 181 11.16 15.13 -18.40
CA GLU A 181 11.12 16.02 -19.58
C GLU A 181 11.35 15.28 -20.91
N GLN A 182 11.91 14.06 -20.87
CA GLN A 182 12.08 13.18 -22.01
C GLN A 182 10.90 12.23 -22.22
N GLY A 183 9.89 12.29 -21.35
CA GLY A 183 8.72 11.41 -21.37
C GLY A 183 8.98 10.02 -20.75
N VAL A 184 10.11 9.82 -20.07
CA VAL A 184 10.43 8.56 -19.39
C VAL A 184 9.70 8.52 -18.06
N LEU A 185 9.03 7.37 -17.78
CA LEU A 185 8.37 7.14 -16.50
C LEU A 185 9.40 6.86 -15.41
N ARG A 186 9.31 7.61 -14.32
CA ARG A 186 10.14 7.47 -13.14
C ARG A 186 9.29 7.33 -11.89
N GLY A 187 9.80 6.59 -10.91
CA GLY A 187 9.23 6.49 -9.57
C GLY A 187 9.95 7.45 -8.61
N PHE A 188 9.17 8.09 -7.75
CA PHE A 188 9.67 9.04 -6.75
C PHE A 188 9.16 8.65 -5.38
N ILE A 189 10.00 8.76 -4.36
CA ILE A 189 9.63 8.61 -2.96
C ILE A 189 9.44 10.01 -2.37
N LEU A 190 8.21 10.33 -1.96
CA LEU A 190 7.93 11.56 -1.24
C LEU A 190 7.63 11.24 0.22
N GLU A 191 8.18 12.00 1.12
CA GLU A 191 7.84 11.99 2.54
C GLU A 191 6.91 13.17 2.84
N ARG A 192 5.83 12.91 3.55
CA ARG A 192 4.81 13.94 3.84
C ARG A 192 5.39 15.19 4.48
N GLU A 193 6.32 15.00 5.42
CA GLU A 193 6.89 16.09 6.21
C GLU A 193 7.69 17.08 5.35
N ASP A 194 8.32 16.60 4.28
CA ASP A 194 9.17 17.40 3.38
C ASP A 194 8.43 17.90 2.13
N ALA A 195 7.26 17.35 1.82
CA ALA A 195 6.55 17.57 0.57
C ALA A 195 5.71 18.85 0.57
N LYS A 196 6.36 20.02 0.50
CA LYS A 196 5.66 21.31 0.33
C LYS A 196 4.95 21.33 -1.02
N GLY A 197 3.68 21.75 -1.04
CA GLY A 197 2.84 21.74 -2.24
C GLY A 197 2.10 20.40 -2.46
N LEU A 198 2.19 19.47 -1.52
CA LEU A 198 1.44 18.22 -1.53
C LEU A 198 0.11 18.38 -0.78
N GLU A 199 -0.99 18.05 -1.44
CA GLU A 199 -2.31 17.98 -0.82
C GLU A 199 -2.93 16.58 -1.06
N THR A 200 -3.59 16.03 -0.05
CA THR A 200 -4.13 14.67 -0.11
C THR A 200 -5.55 14.57 0.46
N PRO A 201 -6.55 15.22 -0.18
CA PRO A 201 -7.92 15.19 0.30
C PRO A 201 -8.54 13.80 0.21
N TYR A 202 -9.45 13.50 1.14
CA TYR A 202 -10.27 12.29 1.12
C TYR A 202 -11.25 12.30 -0.06
N LEU A 203 -11.58 11.09 -0.53
CA LEU A 203 -12.72 10.81 -1.40
C LEU A 203 -13.80 10.12 -0.54
N ASP A 204 -14.78 10.90 -0.13
CA ASP A 204 -15.91 10.45 0.70
C ASP A 204 -17.09 9.96 -0.13
N GLY A 205 -18.06 9.30 0.51
CA GLY A 205 -19.30 8.86 -0.11
C GLY A 205 -19.13 7.70 -1.08
N LYS A 206 -18.10 6.88 -0.93
CA LYS A 206 -17.88 5.71 -1.77
C LYS A 206 -19.00 4.69 -1.63
N PHE A 207 -19.38 4.03 -2.71
CA PHE A 207 -20.34 2.93 -2.69
C PHE A 207 -19.77 1.67 -2.03
N ALA A 208 -18.51 1.36 -2.28
CA ALA A 208 -17.77 0.23 -1.71
C ALA A 208 -16.43 0.70 -1.14
N LEU A 209 -15.71 -0.17 -0.42
CA LEU A 209 -14.43 0.17 0.23
C LEU A 209 -14.57 1.40 1.16
N ARG A 210 -15.71 1.50 1.82
CA ARG A 210 -16.05 2.70 2.61
C ARG A 210 -15.12 2.91 3.80
N ALA A 211 -14.65 1.82 4.43
CA ALA A 211 -13.68 1.87 5.52
C ALA A 211 -12.22 2.04 5.04
N SER A 212 -11.97 2.25 3.73
CA SER A 212 -10.63 2.52 3.21
C SER A 212 -10.37 4.02 3.17
N ALA A 213 -9.24 4.45 3.73
CA ALA A 213 -8.74 5.81 3.58
C ALA A 213 -8.28 6.01 2.12
N THR A 214 -9.21 6.41 1.26
CA THR A 214 -8.96 6.65 -0.16
C THR A 214 -8.99 8.13 -0.44
N GLY A 215 -8.06 8.63 -1.23
CA GLY A 215 -7.99 10.06 -1.54
C GLY A 215 -7.40 10.35 -2.91
N MET A 216 -7.10 11.61 -3.09
CA MET A 216 -6.32 12.12 -4.21
C MET A 216 -4.91 12.48 -3.74
N ILE A 217 -4.02 12.75 -4.69
CA ILE A 217 -2.73 13.38 -4.48
C ILE A 217 -2.67 14.55 -5.45
N PHE A 218 -2.55 15.76 -4.95
CA PHE A 218 -2.23 16.94 -5.75
C PHE A 218 -0.80 17.36 -5.45
N MET A 219 -0.05 17.66 -6.49
CA MET A 219 1.34 18.08 -6.42
C MET A 219 1.47 19.41 -7.19
N ASP A 220 1.87 20.45 -6.48
CA ASP A 220 2.20 21.75 -7.05
C ASP A 220 3.68 22.04 -6.79
N GLN A 221 4.53 21.73 -7.78
CA GLN A 221 5.97 21.90 -7.73
C GLN A 221 6.62 21.27 -6.49
N VAL A 222 6.18 20.05 -6.13
CA VAL A 222 6.73 19.30 -4.99
C VAL A 222 8.16 18.91 -5.28
N PHE A 223 9.12 19.43 -4.52
CA PHE A 223 10.53 19.10 -4.66
C PHE A 223 10.82 17.69 -4.13
N VAL A 224 11.61 16.93 -4.90
CA VAL A 224 12.14 15.59 -4.54
C VAL A 224 13.62 15.56 -4.88
N SER A 225 14.46 15.26 -3.90
CA SER A 225 15.91 15.14 -4.09
C SER A 225 16.28 13.91 -4.93
N GLU A 226 17.46 13.92 -5.56
CA GLU A 226 17.90 12.82 -6.44
C GLU A 226 17.98 11.47 -5.75
N ASP A 227 18.36 11.44 -4.48
CA ASP A 227 18.47 10.21 -3.67
C ASP A 227 17.10 9.56 -3.37
N LYS A 228 15.99 10.28 -3.58
CA LYS A 228 14.62 9.79 -3.43
C LYS A 228 13.98 9.35 -4.77
N VAL A 229 14.74 9.37 -5.86
CA VAL A 229 14.30 8.77 -7.14
C VAL A 229 14.54 7.26 -7.10
N LEU A 230 13.57 6.48 -7.54
CA LEU A 230 13.76 5.03 -7.73
C LEU A 230 14.64 4.83 -8.99
N PRO A 231 15.81 4.16 -8.89
CA PRO A 231 16.75 3.96 -9.97
C PRO A 231 16.19 3.20 -11.18
#